data_25775352868ffd48ec20598c465f7772
#
_entry.id   25775352868ffd48ec20598c465f7772
#
_cell.length_a   1.000
_cell.length_b   1.000
_cell.length_c   1.000
_cell.angle_alpha   90.00
_cell.angle_beta   90.00
_cell.angle_gamma   90.00
#
_symmetry.space_group_name_H-M   'P 1'
#
loop_
_entity.id
_entity.type
_entity.pdbx_description
1 polymer ?
#
loop_
_entity_poly.entity_id
_entity_poly.type
_entity_poly.pdbx_seq_one_letter_code
_entity_poly.pdbx_strand_id
1 'polypeptide(L)'
;MEERIYTPEDQGKPGSFRQSLLEWVEVIVGSVVFVTILLTFVARIITVDGSSMSPTYENGDRVLATSLAGPAGQGDVVILVNVLEEPIIKRVVATAGQTVDFDEDMGELVVDGQPLAGEAYHIANGITYVPDRPGEVLEFPQTVPEGCVFVLGDNRQNSKDSRFAEVGMVDCRNILGKVVFNLYPFSKLGFVG
;
A
#
# COMPACT_ATOMS: atom_id res chain seq x y z
N MET A 1 -12.30 -77.88 -3.33
CA MET A 1 -12.51 -76.86 -2.27
C MET A 1 -11.15 -76.33 -1.96
N GLU A 2 -10.82 -75.19 -2.61
CA GLU A 2 -9.48 -74.62 -2.62
C GLU A 2 -9.47 -73.50 -1.57
N GLU A 3 -8.72 -73.70 -0.51
CA GLU A 3 -8.54 -72.77 0.60
C GLU A 3 -7.65 -71.59 0.15
N ARG A 4 -8.21 -70.39 0.01
CA ARG A 4 -7.42 -69.19 -0.22
C ARG A 4 -6.70 -68.82 1.07
N ILE A 5 -5.39 -68.97 1.03
CA ILE A 5 -4.49 -68.48 2.07
C ILE A 5 -4.49 -66.96 2.00
N TYR A 6 -5.03 -66.32 3.03
CA TYR A 6 -4.96 -64.86 3.23
C TYR A 6 -3.55 -64.52 3.71
N THR A 7 -2.76 -63.90 2.86
CA THR A 7 -1.50 -63.24 3.24
C THR A 7 -1.84 -61.87 3.79
N PRO A 8 -1.47 -61.55 5.04
CA PRO A 8 -1.62 -60.16 5.54
C PRO A 8 -0.66 -59.28 4.78
N GLU A 9 -1.21 -58.37 4.00
CA GLU A 9 -0.48 -57.33 3.32
C GLU A 9 0.31 -56.45 4.30
N ASP A 10 1.51 -56.25 3.93
CA ASP A 10 2.55 -55.33 4.37
C ASP A 10 2.03 -54.16 5.23
N GLN A 11 2.05 -54.30 6.53
CA GLN A 11 1.91 -53.20 7.46
C GLN A 11 3.20 -52.38 7.29
N GLY A 12 3.07 -51.25 6.60
CA GLY A 12 4.16 -50.30 6.36
C GLY A 12 5.00 -50.13 7.62
N LYS A 13 6.28 -50.44 7.51
CA LYS A 13 7.26 -50.26 8.58
C LYS A 13 7.15 -48.85 9.11
N PRO A 14 7.01 -48.65 10.42
CA PRO A 14 7.06 -47.30 10.97
C PRO A 14 8.41 -46.67 10.54
N GLY A 15 8.33 -45.58 9.81
CA GLY A 15 9.51 -44.85 9.38
C GLY A 15 10.43 -44.61 10.56
N SER A 16 11.71 -44.88 10.39
CA SER A 16 12.66 -44.67 11.49
C SER A 16 12.54 -43.22 12.01
N PHE A 17 12.67 -43.00 13.30
CA PHE A 17 12.62 -41.68 13.93
C PHE A 17 13.43 -40.64 13.13
N ARG A 18 14.54 -41.03 12.52
CA ARG A 18 15.36 -40.19 11.63
C ARG A 18 14.64 -39.81 10.34
N GLN A 19 13.84 -40.69 9.75
CA GLN A 19 13.06 -40.37 8.54
C GLN A 19 11.97 -39.38 8.87
N SER A 20 11.22 -39.59 9.93
CA SER A 20 10.21 -38.64 10.39
C SER A 20 10.83 -37.26 10.73
N LEU A 21 12.00 -37.25 11.37
CA LEU A 21 12.71 -36.01 11.67
C LEU A 21 13.10 -35.25 10.40
N LEU A 22 13.62 -35.95 9.38
CA LEU A 22 13.99 -35.34 8.10
C LEU A 22 12.77 -34.79 7.36
N GLU A 23 11.66 -35.50 7.36
CA GLU A 23 10.38 -35.04 6.78
C GLU A 23 9.91 -33.74 7.45
N TRP A 24 9.95 -33.66 8.78
CA TRP A 24 9.62 -32.44 9.51
C TRP A 24 10.55 -31.29 9.19
N VAL A 25 11.85 -31.53 9.10
CA VAL A 25 12.84 -30.50 8.74
C VAL A 25 12.58 -29.99 7.32
N GLU A 26 12.29 -30.86 6.37
CA GLU A 26 11.98 -30.48 4.98
C GLU A 26 10.74 -29.60 4.91
N VAL A 27 9.66 -29.97 5.63
CA VAL A 27 8.43 -29.15 5.70
C VAL A 27 8.71 -27.78 6.32
N ILE A 28 9.48 -27.72 7.41
CA ILE A 28 9.82 -26.45 8.07
C ILE A 28 10.66 -25.59 7.14
N VAL A 29 11.70 -26.13 6.54
CA VAL A 29 12.57 -25.39 5.60
C VAL A 29 11.77 -24.90 4.40
N GLY A 30 10.93 -25.76 3.80
CA GLY A 30 10.07 -25.39 2.69
C GLY A 30 9.10 -24.26 3.07
N SER A 31 8.49 -24.33 4.25
CA SER A 31 7.60 -23.30 4.76
C SER A 31 8.33 -21.95 4.98
N VAL A 32 9.52 -21.99 5.56
CA VAL A 32 10.34 -20.78 5.78
C VAL A 32 10.73 -20.15 4.45
N VAL A 33 11.19 -20.94 3.48
CA VAL A 33 11.53 -20.45 2.14
C VAL A 33 10.32 -19.85 1.46
N PHE A 34 9.17 -20.53 1.51
CA PHE A 34 7.93 -20.02 0.92
C PHE A 34 7.50 -18.68 1.53
N VAL A 35 7.48 -18.57 2.86
CA VAL A 35 7.12 -17.33 3.57
C VAL A 35 8.14 -16.22 3.24
N THR A 36 9.43 -16.54 3.17
CA THR A 36 10.45 -15.56 2.80
C THR A 36 10.23 -15.02 1.40
N ILE A 37 9.96 -15.89 0.42
CA ILE A 37 9.64 -15.47 -0.96
C ILE A 37 8.38 -14.60 -0.97
N LEU A 38 7.33 -15.03 -0.27
CA LEU A 38 6.06 -14.30 -0.18
C LEU A 38 6.28 -12.88 0.36
N LEU A 39 6.96 -12.75 1.51
CA LEU A 39 7.21 -11.45 2.13
C LEU A 39 8.20 -10.58 1.36
N THR A 40 9.09 -11.18 0.57
CA THR A 40 10.06 -10.41 -0.21
C THR A 40 9.47 -9.85 -1.51
N PHE A 41 8.63 -10.63 -2.20
CA PHE A 41 8.17 -10.30 -3.55
C PHE A 41 6.70 -9.89 -3.61
N VAL A 42 5.87 -10.33 -2.67
CA VAL A 42 4.42 -10.16 -2.74
C VAL A 42 3.91 -9.11 -1.77
N ALA A 43 4.39 -9.12 -0.54
CA ALA A 43 3.88 -8.26 0.51
C ALA A 43 5.02 -7.74 1.38
N ARG A 44 4.96 -6.46 1.74
CA ARG A 44 5.97 -5.79 2.56
C ARG A 44 5.31 -5.14 3.76
N ILE A 45 5.91 -5.36 4.93
CA ILE A 45 5.53 -4.66 6.14
C ILE A 45 6.32 -3.36 6.18
N ILE A 46 5.59 -2.24 6.21
CA ILE A 46 6.15 -0.90 6.24
C ILE A 46 5.76 -0.26 7.56
N THR A 47 6.72 0.39 8.20
CA THR A 47 6.45 1.27 9.35
C THR A 47 6.28 2.69 8.83
N VAL A 48 5.17 3.33 9.19
CA VAL A 48 4.89 4.73 8.83
C VAL A 48 5.83 5.63 9.62
N ASP A 49 6.55 6.49 8.93
CA ASP A 49 7.36 7.53 9.52
C ASP A 49 6.79 8.92 9.18
N GLY A 50 6.67 9.75 10.20
CA GLY A 50 6.11 11.09 10.10
C GLY A 50 4.59 11.15 10.26
N SER A 51 4.05 12.35 10.10
CA SER A 51 2.64 12.70 10.36
C SER A 51 1.87 13.11 9.12
N SER A 52 2.44 12.93 7.92
CA SER A 52 1.83 13.40 6.68
C SER A 52 0.52 12.70 6.31
N MET A 53 0.25 11.54 6.92
CA MET A 53 -0.97 10.75 6.72
C MET A 53 -1.91 10.78 7.93
N SER A 54 -1.62 11.60 8.93
CA SER A 54 -2.51 11.79 10.09
C SER A 54 -3.85 12.43 9.65
N PRO A 55 -4.99 12.01 10.20
CA PRO A 55 -5.17 11.05 11.30
C PRO A 55 -5.27 9.58 10.85
N THR A 56 -5.25 9.29 9.54
CA THR A 56 -5.41 7.92 9.02
C THR A 56 -4.29 7.02 9.53
N TYR A 57 -3.04 7.48 9.36
CA TYR A 57 -1.84 6.81 9.85
C TYR A 57 -1.01 7.76 10.70
N GLU A 58 -0.59 7.26 11.84
CA GLU A 58 0.29 7.96 12.76
C GLU A 58 1.72 7.41 12.67
N ASN A 59 2.66 8.20 13.17
CA ASN A 59 4.05 7.76 13.26
C ASN A 59 4.18 6.46 14.08
N GLY A 60 4.84 5.45 13.51
CA GLY A 60 5.00 4.14 14.14
C GLY A 60 3.92 3.12 13.78
N ASP A 61 2.83 3.50 13.08
CA ASP A 61 1.85 2.55 12.56
C ASP A 61 2.54 1.55 11.60
N ARG A 62 2.07 0.31 11.59
CA ARG A 62 2.60 -0.72 10.69
C ARG A 62 1.53 -1.18 9.74
N VAL A 63 1.85 -1.13 8.46
CA VAL A 63 0.94 -1.49 7.37
C VAL A 63 1.53 -2.58 6.51
N LEU A 64 0.67 -3.36 5.89
CA LEU A 64 1.03 -4.32 4.86
C LEU A 64 0.75 -3.69 3.50
N ALA A 65 1.79 -3.58 2.69
CA ALA A 65 1.69 -3.12 1.32
C ALA A 65 1.98 -4.27 0.33
N THR A 66 1.27 -4.29 -0.80
CA THR A 66 1.47 -5.29 -1.85
C THR A 66 1.43 -4.67 -3.24
N SER A 67 2.28 -5.19 -4.14
CA SER A 67 2.25 -4.85 -5.57
C SER A 67 1.21 -5.64 -6.36
N LEU A 68 0.61 -6.68 -5.77
CA LEU A 68 -0.39 -7.54 -6.43
C LEU A 68 -1.82 -6.97 -6.39
N ALA A 69 -2.05 -5.87 -5.67
CA ALA A 69 -3.38 -5.28 -5.54
C ALA A 69 -3.88 -4.56 -6.83
N GLY A 70 -3.19 -4.75 -7.95
CA GLY A 70 -3.52 -4.10 -9.23
C GLY A 70 -3.06 -2.65 -9.31
N PRO A 71 -3.42 -1.92 -10.37
CA PRO A 71 -3.06 -0.52 -10.54
C PRO A 71 -3.64 0.34 -9.42
N ALA A 72 -2.91 1.40 -9.07
CA ALA A 72 -3.37 2.35 -8.07
C ALA A 72 -4.53 3.19 -8.61
N GLY A 73 -5.61 3.25 -7.86
CA GLY A 73 -6.80 4.03 -8.15
C GLY A 73 -7.02 5.16 -7.15
N GLN A 74 -7.98 6.03 -7.45
CA GLN A 74 -8.39 7.10 -6.55
C GLN A 74 -8.85 6.54 -5.20
N GLY A 75 -8.35 7.11 -4.11
CA GLY A 75 -8.60 6.64 -2.74
C GLY A 75 -7.54 5.68 -2.20
N ASP A 76 -6.79 4.99 -3.04
CA ASP A 76 -5.75 4.06 -2.59
C ASP A 76 -4.61 4.78 -1.84
N VAL A 77 -4.14 4.16 -0.77
CA VAL A 77 -2.92 4.58 -0.09
C VAL A 77 -1.74 3.80 -0.65
N VAL A 78 -0.72 4.51 -1.09
CA VAL A 78 0.43 3.95 -1.80
C VAL A 78 1.75 4.28 -1.11
N ILE A 79 2.70 3.38 -1.23
CA ILE A 79 4.08 3.61 -0.84
C ILE A 79 4.86 4.00 -2.10
N LEU A 80 5.50 5.14 -2.05
CA LEU A 80 6.27 5.71 -3.16
C LEU A 80 7.76 5.63 -2.87
N VAL A 81 8.53 5.24 -3.87
CA VAL A 81 9.99 5.18 -3.84
C VAL A 81 10.56 6.02 -4.99
N ASN A 82 11.80 6.48 -4.86
CA ASN A 82 12.49 7.27 -5.88
C ASN A 82 11.78 8.59 -6.26
N VAL A 83 10.94 9.11 -5.38
CA VAL A 83 10.26 10.42 -5.54
C VAL A 83 10.97 11.47 -4.71
N LEU A 84 11.29 11.14 -3.48
CA LEU A 84 12.14 11.90 -2.57
C LEU A 84 13.33 11.03 -2.14
N GLU A 85 14.21 11.58 -1.30
CA GLU A 85 15.36 10.81 -0.77
C GLU A 85 14.92 9.55 -0.02
N GLU A 86 13.79 9.66 0.72
CA GLU A 86 13.22 8.54 1.47
C GLU A 86 11.88 8.09 0.90
N PRO A 87 11.50 6.81 1.06
CA PRO A 87 10.17 6.34 0.71
C PRO A 87 9.09 7.10 1.47
N ILE A 88 8.01 7.47 0.78
CA ILE A 88 6.89 8.19 1.38
C ILE A 88 5.58 7.43 1.20
N ILE A 89 4.65 7.64 2.14
CA ILE A 89 3.29 7.13 2.08
C ILE A 89 2.34 8.28 1.75
N LYS A 90 1.47 8.09 0.74
CA LYS A 90 0.50 9.10 0.27
C LYS A 90 -0.78 8.44 -0.24
N ARG A 91 -1.83 9.24 -0.37
CA ARG A 91 -3.10 8.83 -0.96
C ARG A 91 -3.20 9.31 -2.40
N VAL A 92 -3.61 8.43 -3.29
CA VAL A 92 -3.95 8.77 -4.68
C VAL A 92 -5.26 9.54 -4.69
N VAL A 93 -5.26 10.75 -5.22
CA VAL A 93 -6.46 11.59 -5.32
C VAL A 93 -6.92 11.79 -6.77
N ALA A 94 -5.99 11.62 -7.73
CA ALA A 94 -6.35 11.59 -9.14
C ALA A 94 -5.44 10.65 -9.92
N THR A 95 -5.97 10.09 -11.00
CA THR A 95 -5.29 9.16 -11.92
C THR A 95 -5.19 9.75 -13.32
N ALA A 96 -4.49 9.06 -14.21
CA ALA A 96 -4.25 9.50 -15.59
C ALA A 96 -5.53 10.02 -16.29
N GLY A 97 -5.40 11.15 -16.95
CA GLY A 97 -6.46 11.82 -17.69
C GLY A 97 -7.36 12.75 -16.86
N GLN A 98 -7.33 12.63 -15.53
CA GLN A 98 -8.11 13.51 -14.64
C GLN A 98 -7.43 14.86 -14.48
N THR A 99 -8.23 15.90 -14.33
CA THR A 99 -7.75 17.27 -14.07
C THR A 99 -7.92 17.60 -12.59
N VAL A 100 -6.84 18.05 -11.98
CA VAL A 100 -6.79 18.45 -10.56
C VAL A 100 -6.74 19.96 -10.49
N ASP A 101 -7.56 20.52 -9.65
CA ASP A 101 -7.62 21.95 -9.33
C ASP A 101 -7.90 22.17 -7.82
N PHE A 102 -7.78 23.40 -7.36
CA PHE A 102 -8.04 23.78 -5.99
C PHE A 102 -8.95 25.00 -5.97
N ASP A 103 -10.08 24.89 -5.29
CA ASP A 103 -10.94 26.01 -4.96
C ASP A 103 -10.36 26.72 -3.72
N GLU A 104 -9.71 27.86 -3.93
CA GLU A 104 -9.06 28.60 -2.83
C GLU A 104 -10.10 29.25 -1.89
N ASP A 105 -11.29 29.60 -2.40
CA ASP A 105 -12.33 30.24 -1.60
C ASP A 105 -12.98 29.23 -0.64
N MET A 106 -13.17 28.02 -1.10
CA MET A 106 -13.76 26.93 -0.31
C MET A 106 -12.72 26.08 0.41
N GLY A 107 -11.45 26.14 -0.02
CA GLY A 107 -10.37 25.29 0.48
C GLY A 107 -10.58 23.83 0.08
N GLU A 108 -11.08 23.58 -1.12
CA GLU A 108 -11.43 22.24 -1.60
C GLU A 108 -10.52 21.78 -2.74
N LEU A 109 -10.21 20.49 -2.72
CA LEU A 109 -9.61 19.81 -3.86
C LEU A 109 -10.71 19.49 -4.87
N VAL A 110 -10.50 19.87 -6.12
CA VAL A 110 -11.42 19.66 -7.25
C VAL A 110 -10.79 18.68 -8.23
N VAL A 111 -11.52 17.63 -8.61
CA VAL A 111 -11.09 16.67 -9.64
C VAL A 111 -12.17 16.60 -10.71
N ASP A 112 -11.78 16.85 -11.96
CA ASP A 112 -12.67 16.91 -13.13
C ASP A 112 -13.86 17.89 -12.93
N GLY A 113 -13.57 19.02 -12.27
CA GLY A 113 -14.55 20.06 -11.99
C GLY A 113 -15.54 19.73 -10.88
N GLN A 114 -15.33 18.65 -10.14
CA GLN A 114 -16.15 18.28 -8.98
C GLN A 114 -15.32 18.30 -7.69
N PRO A 115 -15.83 18.88 -6.59
CA PRO A 115 -15.15 18.81 -5.31
C PRO A 115 -14.91 17.34 -4.92
N LEU A 116 -13.69 17.02 -4.57
CA LEU A 116 -13.33 15.70 -4.04
C LEU A 116 -13.75 15.67 -2.57
N ALA A 117 -15.04 15.46 -2.34
CA ALA A 117 -15.62 15.54 -1.00
C ALA A 117 -15.53 14.19 -0.27
N GLY A 118 -15.24 14.28 1.01
CA GLY A 118 -15.81 13.42 1.99
C GLY A 118 -14.96 12.34 2.58
N GLU A 119 -15.64 11.54 3.37
CA GLU A 119 -15.12 10.49 4.22
C GLU A 119 -14.37 9.39 3.43
N ALA A 120 -14.77 9.14 2.18
CA ALA A 120 -14.13 8.15 1.32
C ALA A 120 -12.65 8.47 0.98
N TYR A 121 -12.26 9.74 1.10
CA TYR A 121 -10.89 10.18 0.81
C TYR A 121 -10.16 10.71 2.05
N HIS A 122 -10.70 10.46 3.23
CA HIS A 122 -10.18 10.90 4.53
C HIS A 122 -9.70 12.36 4.52
N ILE A 123 -10.48 13.23 3.90
CA ILE A 123 -10.27 14.68 3.94
C ILE A 123 -10.80 15.14 5.30
N ALA A 124 -10.02 14.88 6.34
CA ALA A 124 -10.44 15.02 7.74
C ALA A 124 -10.92 16.42 8.11
N ASN A 125 -10.59 17.46 7.34
CA ASN A 125 -10.94 18.84 7.68
C ASN A 125 -11.40 19.69 6.49
N GLY A 126 -11.63 19.09 5.32
CA GLY A 126 -12.16 19.79 4.16
C GLY A 126 -11.18 20.81 3.53
N ILE A 127 -10.18 21.25 4.28
CA ILE A 127 -9.34 22.37 3.87
C ILE A 127 -8.07 21.87 3.22
N THR A 128 -8.02 21.99 1.91
CA THR A 128 -6.83 21.67 1.09
C THR A 128 -6.40 22.88 0.30
N TYR A 129 -5.33 23.54 0.72
CA TYR A 129 -4.77 24.66 0.01
C TYR A 129 -3.52 24.27 -0.77
N VAL A 130 -3.24 25.02 -1.83
CA VAL A 130 -1.90 25.07 -2.42
C VAL A 130 -1.02 25.90 -1.48
N PRO A 131 0.12 25.40 -1.00
CA PRO A 131 1.00 26.16 -0.13
C PRO A 131 1.50 27.44 -0.83
N ASP A 132 1.49 28.56 -0.12
CA ASP A 132 2.05 29.81 -0.64
C ASP A 132 3.61 29.76 -0.60
N ARG A 133 4.18 29.08 -1.59
CA ARG A 133 5.63 28.92 -1.79
C ARG A 133 5.98 29.08 -3.27
N PRO A 134 6.11 30.31 -3.76
CA PRO A 134 6.40 30.58 -5.16
C PRO A 134 7.65 29.85 -5.64
N GLY A 135 7.53 29.14 -6.77
CA GLY A 135 8.61 28.36 -7.38
C GLY A 135 8.84 26.96 -6.77
N GLU A 136 8.22 26.62 -5.63
CA GLU A 136 8.29 25.29 -5.04
C GLU A 136 7.03 24.46 -5.31
N VAL A 137 5.92 25.09 -5.67
CA VAL A 137 4.62 24.47 -5.89
C VAL A 137 4.22 24.50 -7.35
N LEU A 138 3.36 23.55 -7.75
CA LEU A 138 2.78 23.54 -9.10
C LEU A 138 1.71 24.62 -9.24
N GLU A 139 1.57 25.13 -10.46
CA GLU A 139 0.43 25.96 -10.85
C GLU A 139 -0.75 25.03 -11.19
N PHE A 140 -1.98 25.43 -10.85
CA PHE A 140 -3.20 24.65 -11.12
C PHE A 140 -4.15 25.46 -12.02
N PRO A 141 -5.02 24.78 -12.81
CA PRO A 141 -5.27 23.33 -12.87
C PRO A 141 -4.17 22.54 -13.58
N GLN A 142 -4.06 21.24 -13.23
CA GLN A 142 -3.12 20.29 -13.83
C GLN A 142 -3.85 19.02 -14.28
N THR A 143 -3.54 18.53 -15.47
CA THR A 143 -4.04 17.20 -15.93
C THR A 143 -2.98 16.14 -15.66
N VAL A 144 -3.38 15.05 -15.03
CA VAL A 144 -2.51 13.92 -14.71
C VAL A 144 -2.11 13.19 -15.98
N PRO A 145 -0.80 13.09 -16.31
CA PRO A 145 -0.34 12.38 -17.51
C PRO A 145 -0.62 10.87 -17.47
N GLU A 146 -0.62 10.25 -18.65
CA GLU A 146 -0.67 8.78 -18.76
C GLU A 146 0.46 8.13 -17.97
N GLY A 147 0.12 7.07 -17.22
CA GLY A 147 1.06 6.35 -16.38
C GLY A 147 1.45 7.06 -15.08
N CYS A 148 0.83 8.19 -14.75
CA CYS A 148 1.06 8.94 -13.54
C CYS A 148 -0.17 8.96 -12.63
N VAL A 149 0.07 9.32 -11.37
CA VAL A 149 -0.95 9.61 -10.36
C VAL A 149 -0.63 10.94 -9.66
N PHE A 150 -1.66 11.60 -9.16
CA PHE A 150 -1.54 12.74 -8.27
C PHE A 150 -1.86 12.30 -6.85
N VAL A 151 -0.95 12.57 -5.93
CA VAL A 151 -1.04 12.04 -4.56
C VAL A 151 -0.99 13.16 -3.53
N LEU A 152 -1.76 13.02 -2.47
CA LEU A 152 -1.74 13.93 -1.32
C LEU A 152 -1.53 13.15 -0.01
N GLY A 153 -0.97 13.84 0.98
CA GLY A 153 -1.05 13.37 2.35
C GLY A 153 -2.42 13.66 2.96
N ASP A 154 -2.90 12.82 3.84
CA ASP A 154 -4.17 13.05 4.53
C ASP A 154 -4.07 14.24 5.50
N ASN A 155 -2.88 14.49 6.04
CA ASN A 155 -2.55 15.72 6.75
C ASN A 155 -2.21 16.84 5.74
N ARG A 156 -3.24 17.40 5.13
CA ARG A 156 -3.14 18.39 4.04
C ARG A 156 -2.26 19.59 4.35
N GLN A 157 -2.20 20.00 5.59
CA GLN A 157 -1.42 21.17 6.03
C GLN A 157 0.04 20.83 6.35
N ASN A 158 0.34 19.54 6.58
CA ASN A 158 1.68 19.08 6.95
C ASN A 158 2.11 17.88 6.10
N SER A 159 2.08 18.06 4.78
CA SER A 159 2.49 17.03 3.84
C SER A 159 3.26 17.63 2.69
N LYS A 160 4.42 17.04 2.37
CA LYS A 160 5.11 17.24 1.12
C LYS A 160 4.59 16.19 0.14
N ASP A 161 3.85 16.64 -0.88
CA ASP A 161 3.09 15.80 -1.80
C ASP A 161 3.03 16.42 -3.20
N SER A 162 2.18 15.92 -4.07
CA SER A 162 2.13 16.34 -5.49
C SER A 162 1.85 17.82 -5.73
N ARG A 163 1.44 18.58 -4.72
CA ARG A 163 1.34 20.03 -4.82
C ARG A 163 2.71 20.69 -4.99
N PHE A 164 3.75 20.07 -4.46
CA PHE A 164 5.12 20.52 -4.59
C PHE A 164 5.75 20.02 -5.88
N ALA A 165 6.44 20.89 -6.60
CA ALA A 165 7.12 20.55 -7.87
C ALA A 165 8.15 19.42 -7.73
N GLU A 166 8.76 19.27 -6.54
CA GLU A 166 9.72 18.19 -6.24
C GLU A 166 9.07 16.79 -6.26
N VAL A 167 7.80 16.68 -5.86
CA VAL A 167 7.02 15.43 -5.93
C VAL A 167 6.27 15.37 -7.26
N GLY A 168 5.50 16.39 -7.58
CA GLY A 168 4.77 16.54 -8.83
C GLY A 168 3.87 15.37 -9.19
N MET A 169 3.74 15.09 -10.48
CA MET A 169 3.03 13.92 -11.00
C MET A 169 3.90 12.69 -10.81
N VAL A 170 3.41 11.73 -10.03
CA VAL A 170 4.17 10.53 -9.68
C VAL A 170 3.97 9.45 -10.71
N ASP A 171 5.06 8.98 -11.32
CA ASP A 171 5.04 7.83 -12.21
C ASP A 171 4.62 6.56 -11.46
N CYS A 172 3.67 5.82 -12.00
CA CYS A 172 3.17 4.58 -11.39
C CYS A 172 4.27 3.52 -11.17
N ARG A 173 5.39 3.59 -11.89
CA ARG A 173 6.56 2.73 -11.68
C ARG A 173 7.27 2.99 -10.34
N ASN A 174 7.06 4.15 -9.76
CA ASN A 174 7.58 4.51 -8.44
C ASN A 174 6.67 4.05 -7.29
N ILE A 175 5.53 3.43 -7.59
CA ILE A 175 4.65 2.82 -6.60
C ILE A 175 5.20 1.46 -6.21
N LEU A 176 5.75 1.36 -5.00
CA LEU A 176 6.25 0.10 -4.43
C LEU A 176 5.12 -0.90 -4.15
N GLY A 177 3.95 -0.39 -3.78
CA GLY A 177 2.76 -1.17 -3.49
C GLY A 177 1.64 -0.34 -2.91
N LYS A 178 0.44 -0.92 -2.90
CA LYS A 178 -0.76 -0.38 -2.23
C LYS A 178 -0.84 -0.92 -0.81
N VAL A 179 -1.19 -0.08 0.12
CA VAL A 179 -1.51 -0.49 1.49
C VAL A 179 -2.84 -1.22 1.47
N VAL A 180 -2.85 -2.46 1.95
CA VAL A 180 -4.04 -3.32 1.93
C VAL A 180 -4.52 -3.73 3.32
N PHE A 181 -3.63 -3.64 4.33
CA PHE A 181 -3.97 -4.08 5.67
C PHE A 181 -3.20 -3.30 6.73
N ASN A 182 -3.89 -2.95 7.83
CA ASN A 182 -3.31 -2.32 9.01
C ASN A 182 -2.92 -3.40 10.02
N LEU A 183 -1.64 -3.49 10.36
CA LEU A 183 -1.10 -4.48 11.27
C LEU A 183 -0.99 -3.96 12.72
N TYR A 184 -0.68 -2.69 12.88
CA TYR A 184 -0.50 -2.03 14.17
C TYR A 184 -0.83 -0.53 14.05
N PRO A 185 -1.46 0.10 15.05
CA PRO A 185 -1.89 -0.47 16.33
C PRO A 185 -3.04 -1.46 16.20
N PHE A 186 -3.18 -2.38 17.15
CA PHE A 186 -4.24 -3.38 17.11
C PHE A 186 -5.66 -2.80 17.13
N SER A 187 -5.81 -1.55 17.58
CA SER A 187 -7.08 -0.82 17.50
C SER A 187 -7.53 -0.48 16.07
N LYS A 188 -6.58 -0.44 15.12
CA LYS A 188 -6.82 -0.19 13.68
C LYS A 188 -6.64 -1.46 12.84
N LEU A 189 -6.52 -2.65 13.45
CA LEU A 189 -6.26 -3.90 12.74
C LEU A 189 -7.40 -4.19 11.75
N GLY A 190 -7.08 -4.31 10.46
CA GLY A 190 -8.07 -4.61 9.43
C GLY A 190 -7.63 -4.24 8.02
N PHE A 191 -8.47 -4.59 7.07
CA PHE A 191 -8.27 -4.19 5.68
C PHE A 191 -8.47 -2.68 5.53
N VAL A 192 -7.70 -2.11 4.62
CA VAL A 192 -7.85 -0.72 4.18
C VAL A 192 -8.88 -0.73 3.05
N GLY A 193 -10.02 -0.09 3.30
CA GLY A 193 -11.11 0.08 2.34
C GLY A 193 -11.14 1.48 1.80
#